data_528e3e065569a87499634f8b9285d16a
#
_entry.id   528e3e065569a87499634f8b9285d16a
#
_cell.length_a   1.000
_cell.length_b   1.000
_cell.length_c   1.000
_cell.angle_alpha   90.00
_cell.angle_beta   90.00
_cell.angle_gamma   90.00
#
_symmetry.space_group_name_H-M   'P 1'
#
loop_
_entity.id
_entity.type
_entity.pdbx_description
1 polymer ?
#
loop_
_entity_poly.entity_id
_entity_poly.type
_entity_poly.pdbx_seq_one_letter_code
_entity_poly.pdbx_strand_id
1 'polypeptide(L)'
;ALLVFFVAFPSNPYYELYYGFLLKGLLFCLLMPFFIRERLHMHAFIIVIVLGFGLHGVLNGLKTLASAGGHNVVGPNGTMIADRNHLSTALALALPLIYYLFQQSRHRLMRWGFLGGFVLVALAIAGSGSRGGFIALAVVLGWLVMTSRKRWSALVLVAILALLFFNLAPAEWFNRLSTIEDAGEDASFMGRVIAWKVSSAMALSNPIFGGGFHAVQVQGIWDQFKAAPGLLGFLNLPIPEFSAKAAHSIYFEVMGDMGFVGLLIFMTILLHALRSRFVIKRQLHSMGPQWLWARDMADMLMLGIVAYMAGGAAVSLAYFEVIYMVVMLMEMLRLHVDRAVVAARAVSSNGGGA
;
A
#
# COMPACT_ATOMS: atom_id res chain seq x y z
N ALA A 1 -6.93 16.52 -9.71
CA ALA A 1 -5.92 17.28 -8.96
C ALA A 1 -5.92 18.76 -9.34
N LEU A 2 -5.75 19.13 -10.64
CA LEU A 2 -5.77 20.55 -11.08
C LEU A 2 -7.09 21.24 -10.73
N LEU A 3 -8.24 20.62 -10.97
CA LEU A 3 -9.54 21.17 -10.63
C LEU A 3 -9.73 21.34 -9.12
N VAL A 4 -9.24 20.39 -8.32
CA VAL A 4 -9.26 20.50 -6.86
C VAL A 4 -8.41 21.69 -6.39
N PHE A 5 -7.27 21.93 -7.03
CA PHE A 5 -6.42 23.08 -6.73
C PHE A 5 -7.14 24.43 -6.90
N PHE A 6 -7.95 24.60 -7.95
CA PHE A 6 -8.65 25.87 -8.23
C PHE A 6 -9.94 26.06 -7.42
N VAL A 7 -10.58 25.01 -6.97
CA VAL A 7 -11.93 25.07 -6.37
C VAL A 7 -11.88 24.98 -4.84
N ALA A 8 -10.85 24.37 -4.28
CA ALA A 8 -10.79 24.16 -2.85
C ALA A 8 -10.20 25.34 -2.11
N PHE A 9 -10.53 25.45 -0.86
CA PHE A 9 -10.27 26.50 0.10
C PHE A 9 -8.86 27.14 -0.03
N PRO A 10 -8.75 28.40 -0.41
CA PRO A 10 -7.46 29.08 -0.65
C PRO A 10 -6.54 29.12 0.59
N SER A 11 -7.09 28.86 1.77
CA SER A 11 -6.37 28.86 3.05
C SER A 11 -5.81 27.50 3.48
N ASN A 12 -5.87 26.47 2.62
CA ASN A 12 -5.36 25.15 2.98
C ASN A 12 -3.84 25.07 2.80
N PRO A 13 -3.02 24.99 3.89
CA PRO A 13 -1.57 25.00 3.82
C PRO A 13 -0.96 23.75 3.21
N TYR A 14 -1.74 22.68 3.07
CA TYR A 14 -1.27 21.41 2.50
C TYR A 14 -1.29 21.36 0.97
N TYR A 15 -1.90 22.35 0.32
CA TYR A 15 -2.08 22.35 -1.13
C TYR A 15 -0.79 22.23 -1.92
N GLU A 16 0.11 23.17 -1.75
CA GLU A 16 1.34 23.23 -2.55
C GLU A 16 2.17 21.96 -2.37
N LEU A 17 2.28 21.48 -1.13
CA LEU A 17 3.08 20.31 -0.81
C LEU A 17 2.51 19.03 -1.46
N TYR A 18 1.24 18.71 -1.20
CA TYR A 18 0.65 17.44 -1.68
C TYR A 18 0.32 17.48 -3.17
N TYR A 19 -0.07 18.64 -3.70
CA TYR A 19 -0.20 18.81 -5.14
C TYR A 19 1.13 18.59 -5.85
N GLY A 20 2.23 19.14 -5.32
CA GLY A 20 3.57 18.94 -5.87
C GLY A 20 4.02 17.48 -5.84
N PHE A 21 3.78 16.76 -4.75
CA PHE A 21 4.08 15.32 -4.67
C PHE A 21 3.24 14.52 -5.67
N LEU A 22 1.93 14.71 -5.67
CA LEU A 22 1.03 13.98 -6.58
C LEU A 22 1.38 14.25 -8.05
N LEU A 23 1.59 15.52 -8.42
CA LEU A 23 1.94 15.90 -9.80
C LEU A 23 3.26 15.24 -10.24
N LYS A 24 4.31 15.32 -9.43
CA LYS A 24 5.60 14.67 -9.74
C LYS A 24 5.44 13.15 -9.88
N GLY A 25 4.71 12.51 -8.96
CA GLY A 25 4.44 11.08 -9.01
C GLY A 25 3.67 10.67 -10.26
N LEU A 26 2.63 11.41 -10.64
CA LEU A 26 1.85 11.16 -11.86
C LEU A 26 2.67 11.40 -13.13
N LEU A 27 3.45 12.47 -13.19
CA LEU A 27 4.36 12.73 -14.33
C LEU A 27 5.38 11.60 -14.47
N PHE A 28 5.97 11.14 -13.37
CA PHE A 28 6.85 9.99 -13.40
C PHE A 28 6.14 8.73 -13.91
N CYS A 29 4.93 8.44 -13.44
CA CYS A 29 4.12 7.33 -13.94
C CYS A 29 3.83 7.42 -15.44
N LEU A 30 3.55 8.63 -15.96
CA LEU A 30 3.34 8.85 -17.40
C LEU A 30 4.62 8.64 -18.23
N LEU A 31 5.79 8.84 -17.64
CA LEU A 31 7.07 8.60 -18.30
C LEU A 31 7.50 7.13 -18.24
N MET A 32 7.04 6.34 -17.28
CA MET A 32 7.43 4.92 -17.12
C MET A 32 7.29 4.08 -18.40
N PRO A 33 6.21 4.20 -19.23
CA PRO A 33 6.06 3.43 -20.46
C PRO A 33 7.14 3.68 -21.52
N PHE A 34 7.82 4.81 -21.47
CA PHE A 34 8.92 5.12 -22.38
C PHE A 34 10.21 4.41 -22.01
N PHE A 35 10.44 4.16 -20.72
CA PHE A 35 11.65 3.55 -20.19
C PHE A 35 11.49 2.08 -19.83
N ILE A 36 10.33 1.66 -19.34
CA ILE A 36 10.06 0.29 -18.88
C ILE A 36 9.32 -0.48 -19.96
N ARG A 37 10.06 -1.08 -20.88
CA ARG A 37 9.47 -1.83 -22.02
C ARG A 37 9.77 -3.32 -21.97
N GLU A 38 10.87 -3.72 -21.35
CA GLU A 38 11.40 -5.06 -21.37
C GLU A 38 11.45 -5.68 -19.97
N ARG A 39 11.58 -6.99 -19.92
CA ARG A 39 11.73 -7.76 -18.68
C ARG A 39 12.84 -7.19 -17.78
N LEU A 40 14.00 -6.86 -18.36
CA LEU A 40 15.14 -6.32 -17.60
C LEU A 40 14.79 -5.02 -16.88
N HIS A 41 14.12 -4.09 -17.57
CA HIS A 41 13.71 -2.81 -16.99
C HIS A 41 12.72 -2.99 -15.84
N MET A 42 11.76 -3.92 -15.97
CA MET A 42 10.79 -4.24 -14.92
C MET A 42 11.48 -4.81 -13.67
N HIS A 43 12.45 -5.73 -13.85
CA HIS A 43 13.23 -6.27 -12.74
C HIS A 43 14.09 -5.20 -12.08
N ALA A 44 14.77 -4.35 -12.87
CA ALA A 44 15.57 -3.24 -12.36
C ALA A 44 14.70 -2.28 -11.52
N PHE A 45 13.48 -1.99 -11.99
CA PHE A 45 12.56 -1.13 -11.25
C PHE A 45 12.12 -1.74 -9.92
N ILE A 46 11.80 -3.04 -9.90
CA ILE A 46 11.51 -3.77 -8.65
C ILE A 46 12.72 -3.72 -7.70
N ILE A 47 13.93 -3.91 -8.21
CA ILE A 47 15.16 -3.84 -7.40
C ILE A 47 15.29 -2.44 -6.77
N VAL A 48 15.02 -1.37 -7.51
CA VAL A 48 15.07 0.01 -6.98
C VAL A 48 14.06 0.20 -5.85
N ILE A 49 12.82 -0.26 -6.02
CA ILE A 49 11.79 -0.20 -4.95
C ILE A 49 12.26 -1.00 -3.73
N VAL A 50 12.74 -2.23 -3.95
CA VAL A 50 13.19 -3.12 -2.87
C VAL A 50 14.41 -2.57 -2.16
N LEU A 51 15.35 -1.97 -2.85
CA LEU A 51 16.51 -1.33 -2.21
C LEU A 51 16.10 -0.10 -1.41
N GLY A 52 15.22 0.74 -1.96
CA GLY A 52 14.74 1.95 -1.27
C GLY A 52 14.02 1.63 0.05
N PHE A 53 13.02 0.77 0.01
CA PHE A 53 12.23 0.43 1.21
C PHE A 53 12.85 -0.71 2.02
N GLY A 54 13.38 -1.74 1.33
CA GLY A 54 13.94 -2.92 1.96
C GLY A 54 15.13 -2.60 2.84
N LEU A 55 16.01 -1.67 2.45
CA LEU A 55 17.13 -1.25 3.28
C LEU A 55 16.66 -0.65 4.61
N HIS A 56 15.69 0.26 4.57
CA HIS A 56 15.07 0.81 5.78
C HIS A 56 14.39 -0.27 6.61
N GLY A 57 13.65 -1.17 5.98
CA GLY A 57 13.00 -2.29 6.65
C GLY A 57 13.99 -3.25 7.29
N VAL A 58 15.07 -3.61 6.61
CA VAL A 58 16.14 -4.48 7.13
C VAL A 58 16.84 -3.84 8.33
N LEU A 59 17.21 -2.56 8.22
CA LEU A 59 17.87 -1.83 9.33
C LEU A 59 16.95 -1.73 10.55
N ASN A 60 15.68 -1.38 10.36
CA ASN A 60 14.72 -1.34 11.45
C ASN A 60 14.46 -2.74 12.04
N GLY A 61 14.38 -3.79 11.21
CA GLY A 61 14.24 -5.18 11.66
C GLY A 61 15.42 -5.66 12.50
N LEU A 62 16.65 -5.34 12.09
CA LEU A 62 17.86 -5.63 12.87
C LEU A 62 17.86 -4.89 14.20
N LYS A 63 17.49 -3.60 14.22
CA LYS A 63 17.38 -2.81 15.47
C LYS A 63 16.29 -3.36 16.39
N THR A 64 15.15 -3.79 15.83
CA THR A 64 14.06 -4.43 16.59
C THR A 64 14.55 -5.72 17.25
N LEU A 65 15.31 -6.57 16.54
CA LEU A 65 15.93 -7.76 17.11
C LEU A 65 16.94 -7.41 18.20
N ALA A 66 17.87 -6.48 17.91
CA ALA A 66 18.94 -6.12 18.84
C ALA A 66 18.42 -5.47 20.14
N SER A 67 17.28 -4.79 20.08
CA SER A 67 16.64 -4.12 21.21
C SER A 67 15.58 -4.98 21.91
N ALA A 68 15.44 -6.25 21.55
CA ALA A 68 14.35 -7.10 22.04
C ALA A 68 12.97 -6.43 21.93
N GLY A 69 12.69 -5.78 20.79
CA GLY A 69 11.42 -5.10 20.51
C GLY A 69 11.31 -3.66 21.01
N GLY A 70 12.29 -3.14 21.76
CA GLY A 70 12.26 -1.78 22.31
C GLY A 70 12.57 -0.66 21.28
N HIS A 71 12.93 -1.01 20.02
CA HIS A 71 13.23 -0.02 19.00
C HIS A 71 11.95 0.66 18.45
N ASN A 72 11.96 1.99 18.45
CA ASN A 72 10.88 2.74 17.79
C ASN A 72 11.09 2.75 16.28
N VAL A 73 10.30 1.97 15.56
CA VAL A 73 10.36 1.84 14.10
C VAL A 73 9.71 3.06 13.45
N VAL A 74 10.53 3.93 12.86
CA VAL A 74 10.10 5.13 12.15
C VAL A 74 10.85 5.25 10.82
N GLY A 75 10.24 5.96 9.88
CA GLY A 75 10.84 6.24 8.57
C GLY A 75 11.74 7.49 8.58
N PRO A 76 12.33 7.82 7.42
CA PRO A 76 13.16 9.01 7.29
C PRO A 76 12.36 10.29 7.50
N ASN A 77 12.90 11.20 8.32
CA ASN A 77 12.28 12.50 8.56
C ASN A 77 12.11 13.29 7.25
N GLY A 78 11.02 14.06 7.15
CA GLY A 78 10.71 14.87 5.98
C GLY A 78 10.18 14.08 4.78
N THR A 79 9.85 12.81 4.94
CA THR A 79 9.22 11.97 3.90
C THR A 79 7.78 11.63 4.28
N MET A 80 6.97 11.21 3.28
CA MET A 80 5.60 10.74 3.52
C MET A 80 5.53 9.49 4.40
N ILE A 81 6.65 8.76 4.56
CA ILE A 81 6.74 7.54 5.37
C ILE A 81 7.48 7.74 6.70
N ALA A 82 7.61 8.99 7.18
CA ALA A 82 8.30 9.28 8.43
C ALA A 82 7.61 8.64 9.65
N ASP A 83 6.29 8.62 9.67
CA ASP A 83 5.50 7.96 10.72
C ASP A 83 5.56 6.43 10.62
N ARG A 84 5.52 5.76 11.77
CA ARG A 84 5.58 4.30 11.88
C ARG A 84 4.46 3.57 11.11
N ASN A 85 3.24 4.15 11.06
CA ASN A 85 2.12 3.53 10.39
C ASN A 85 2.29 3.64 8.86
N HIS A 86 2.76 4.79 8.37
CA HIS A 86 3.08 5.01 6.97
C HIS A 86 4.22 4.09 6.52
N LEU A 87 5.32 4.04 7.28
CA LEU A 87 6.44 3.16 6.97
C LEU A 87 6.02 1.69 6.92
N SER A 88 5.27 1.20 7.92
CA SER A 88 4.87 -0.21 7.96
C SER A 88 3.97 -0.59 6.78
N THR A 89 3.09 0.31 6.33
CA THR A 89 2.25 0.09 5.14
C THR A 89 3.09 0.09 3.86
N ALA A 90 4.06 1.00 3.72
CA ALA A 90 5.00 1.02 2.59
C ALA A 90 5.88 -0.23 2.54
N LEU A 91 6.37 -0.70 3.70
CA LEU A 91 7.13 -1.94 3.81
C LEU A 91 6.27 -3.17 3.45
N ALA A 92 5.00 -3.20 3.86
CA ALA A 92 4.09 -4.28 3.52
C ALA A 92 3.79 -4.35 2.02
N LEU A 93 3.71 -3.19 1.33
CA LEU A 93 3.63 -3.13 -0.14
C LEU A 93 4.90 -3.70 -0.79
N ALA A 94 6.10 -3.40 -0.25
CA ALA A 94 7.37 -3.84 -0.80
C ALA A 94 7.70 -5.30 -0.49
N LEU A 95 7.14 -5.87 0.58
CA LEU A 95 7.45 -7.22 1.07
C LEU A 95 7.22 -8.32 0.02
N PRO A 96 6.11 -8.36 -0.74
CA PRO A 96 5.94 -9.31 -1.84
C PRO A 96 6.97 -9.15 -2.95
N LEU A 97 7.47 -7.93 -3.20
CA LEU A 97 8.48 -7.68 -4.21
C LEU A 97 9.85 -8.24 -3.79
N ILE A 98 10.17 -8.20 -2.50
CA ILE A 98 11.36 -8.88 -1.93
C ILE A 98 11.23 -10.40 -2.14
N TYR A 99 10.04 -10.96 -1.87
CA TYR A 99 9.78 -12.38 -2.10
C TYR A 99 9.85 -12.75 -3.59
N TYR A 100 9.39 -11.88 -4.49
CA TYR A 100 9.58 -12.06 -5.93
C TYR A 100 11.06 -12.17 -6.31
N LEU A 101 11.90 -11.28 -5.81
CA LEU A 101 13.36 -11.33 -6.07
C LEU A 101 14.00 -12.60 -5.48
N PHE A 102 13.54 -13.06 -4.32
CA PHE A 102 13.94 -14.35 -3.76
C PHE A 102 13.60 -15.51 -4.72
N GLN A 103 12.42 -15.54 -5.32
CA GLN A 103 11.99 -16.58 -6.26
C GLN A 103 12.80 -16.55 -7.56
N GLN A 104 13.11 -15.35 -8.08
CA GLN A 104 13.79 -15.17 -9.37
C GLN A 104 15.33 -15.27 -9.26
N SER A 105 15.89 -15.18 -8.05
CA SER A 105 17.32 -15.24 -7.84
C SER A 105 17.90 -16.63 -8.08
N ARG A 106 18.86 -16.72 -9.02
CA ARG A 106 19.60 -17.95 -9.32
C ARG A 106 20.81 -18.15 -8.40
N HIS A 107 21.44 -17.06 -7.98
CA HIS A 107 22.61 -17.08 -7.12
C HIS A 107 22.21 -17.36 -5.67
N ARG A 108 22.82 -18.36 -5.03
CA ARG A 108 22.47 -18.82 -3.66
C ARG A 108 22.58 -17.68 -2.63
N LEU A 109 23.66 -16.91 -2.66
CA LEU A 109 23.89 -15.82 -1.71
C LEU A 109 22.78 -14.74 -1.81
N MET A 110 22.45 -14.30 -3.03
CA MET A 110 21.40 -13.33 -3.26
C MET A 110 20.04 -13.86 -2.80
N ARG A 111 19.76 -15.13 -3.09
CA ARG A 111 18.52 -15.77 -2.69
C ARG A 111 18.34 -15.79 -1.16
N TRP A 112 19.38 -16.19 -0.42
CA TRP A 112 19.35 -16.15 1.05
C TRP A 112 19.33 -14.72 1.60
N GLY A 113 20.00 -13.78 0.93
CA GLY A 113 19.95 -12.35 1.25
C GLY A 113 18.52 -11.80 1.15
N PHE A 114 17.78 -12.10 0.05
CA PHE A 114 16.37 -11.68 -0.07
C PHE A 114 15.45 -12.37 0.93
N LEU A 115 15.67 -13.64 1.26
CA LEU A 115 14.88 -14.32 2.29
C LEU A 115 15.13 -13.71 3.68
N GLY A 116 16.39 -13.47 4.03
CA GLY A 116 16.76 -12.78 5.28
C GLY A 116 16.17 -11.37 5.33
N GLY A 117 16.26 -10.63 4.23
CA GLY A 117 15.64 -9.32 4.07
C GLY A 117 14.12 -9.37 4.26
N PHE A 118 13.44 -10.36 3.67
CA PHE A 118 12.00 -10.58 3.85
C PHE A 118 11.64 -10.77 5.33
N VAL A 119 12.39 -11.61 6.05
CA VAL A 119 12.16 -11.86 7.49
C VAL A 119 12.38 -10.59 8.30
N LEU A 120 13.48 -9.87 8.07
CA LEU A 120 13.79 -8.64 8.80
C LEU A 120 12.77 -7.53 8.53
N VAL A 121 12.32 -7.37 7.28
CA VAL A 121 11.26 -6.41 6.94
C VAL A 121 9.94 -6.80 7.61
N ALA A 122 9.58 -8.08 7.62
CA ALA A 122 8.38 -8.56 8.33
C ALA A 122 8.47 -8.28 9.84
N LEU A 123 9.63 -8.46 10.46
CA LEU A 123 9.88 -8.11 11.87
C LEU A 123 9.80 -6.59 12.09
N ALA A 124 10.32 -5.77 11.18
CA ALA A 124 10.17 -4.32 11.27
C ALA A 124 8.69 -3.89 11.24
N ILE A 125 7.88 -4.49 10.36
CA ILE A 125 6.44 -4.22 10.28
C ILE A 125 5.77 -4.61 11.60
N ALA A 126 6.04 -5.80 12.11
CA ALA A 126 5.50 -6.29 13.38
C ALA A 126 5.93 -5.42 14.57
N GLY A 127 7.23 -5.08 14.65
CA GLY A 127 7.81 -4.24 15.70
C GLY A 127 7.39 -2.77 15.63
N SER A 128 6.79 -2.30 14.54
CA SER A 128 6.30 -0.92 14.42
C SER A 128 5.13 -0.60 15.37
N GLY A 129 4.42 -1.61 15.88
CA GLY A 129 3.19 -1.45 16.64
C GLY A 129 2.03 -0.85 15.83
N SER A 130 2.12 -0.84 14.50
CA SER A 130 1.07 -0.36 13.61
C SER A 130 0.01 -1.42 13.37
N ARG A 131 -1.23 -1.17 13.81
CA ARG A 131 -2.38 -2.07 13.55
C ARG A 131 -2.59 -2.30 12.03
N GLY A 132 -2.51 -1.22 11.23
CA GLY A 132 -2.64 -1.29 9.78
C GLY A 132 -1.51 -2.08 9.13
N GLY A 133 -0.26 -1.86 9.57
CA GLY A 133 0.90 -2.63 9.12
C GLY A 133 0.78 -4.11 9.45
N PHE A 134 0.27 -4.44 10.64
CA PHE A 134 0.05 -5.83 11.06
C PHE A 134 -1.02 -6.53 10.21
N ILE A 135 -2.15 -5.86 9.91
CA ILE A 135 -3.18 -6.39 9.02
C ILE A 135 -2.60 -6.64 7.62
N ALA A 136 -1.83 -5.68 7.08
CA ALA A 136 -1.18 -5.82 5.79
C ALA A 136 -0.17 -6.98 5.76
N LEU A 137 0.62 -7.15 6.82
CA LEU A 137 1.55 -8.28 6.99
C LEU A 137 0.80 -9.61 7.02
N ALA A 138 -0.30 -9.70 7.78
CA ALA A 138 -1.13 -10.89 7.87
C ALA A 138 -1.72 -11.28 6.49
N VAL A 139 -2.14 -10.30 5.70
CA VAL A 139 -2.60 -10.51 4.31
C VAL A 139 -1.47 -11.09 3.44
N VAL A 140 -0.26 -10.52 3.51
CA VAL A 140 0.89 -11.01 2.73
C VAL A 140 1.25 -12.44 3.15
N LEU A 141 1.41 -12.71 4.44
CA LEU A 141 1.80 -14.02 4.94
C LEU A 141 0.71 -15.06 4.68
N GLY A 142 -0.56 -14.71 4.92
CA GLY A 142 -1.70 -15.58 4.63
C GLY A 142 -1.77 -15.98 3.15
N TRP A 143 -1.62 -15.01 2.24
CA TRP A 143 -1.57 -15.29 0.80
C TRP A 143 -0.40 -16.22 0.42
N LEU A 144 0.80 -15.95 0.93
CA LEU A 144 1.99 -16.76 0.63
C LEU A 144 1.81 -18.21 1.12
N VAL A 145 1.22 -18.42 2.30
CA VAL A 145 0.88 -19.76 2.81
C VAL A 145 -0.13 -20.45 1.92
N MET A 146 -1.24 -19.77 1.58
CA MET A 146 -2.33 -20.37 0.79
C MET A 146 -1.91 -20.74 -0.63
N THR A 147 -1.00 -19.97 -1.24
CA THR A 147 -0.56 -20.16 -2.63
C THR A 147 0.72 -20.98 -2.76
N SER A 148 1.43 -21.24 -1.65
CA SER A 148 2.69 -21.97 -1.66
C SER A 148 2.46 -23.45 -1.96
N ARG A 149 3.25 -24.00 -2.90
CA ARG A 149 3.34 -25.47 -3.10
C ARG A 149 3.92 -26.20 -1.88
N LYS A 150 4.76 -25.50 -1.11
CA LYS A 150 5.37 -25.98 0.15
C LYS A 150 4.70 -25.32 1.35
N ARG A 151 3.36 -25.42 1.43
CA ARG A 151 2.55 -24.75 2.48
C ARG A 151 3.04 -25.04 3.89
N TRP A 152 3.55 -26.26 4.17
CA TRP A 152 4.10 -26.60 5.47
C TRP A 152 5.36 -25.80 5.82
N SER A 153 6.29 -25.63 4.86
CA SER A 153 7.47 -24.77 5.07
C SER A 153 7.09 -23.30 5.22
N ALA A 154 6.07 -22.84 4.49
CA ALA A 154 5.54 -21.50 4.63
C ALA A 154 4.86 -21.29 6.01
N LEU A 155 4.09 -22.28 6.48
CA LEU A 155 3.52 -22.28 7.84
C LEU A 155 4.59 -22.24 8.92
N VAL A 156 5.66 -23.05 8.79
CA VAL A 156 6.80 -23.02 9.72
C VAL A 156 7.45 -21.64 9.74
N LEU A 157 7.66 -21.01 8.57
CA LEU A 157 8.20 -19.64 8.52
C LEU A 157 7.28 -18.64 9.22
N VAL A 158 5.98 -18.72 8.98
CA VAL A 158 4.99 -17.85 9.66
C VAL A 158 4.97 -18.13 11.17
N ALA A 159 5.05 -19.40 11.60
CA ALA A 159 5.12 -19.74 13.00
C ALA A 159 6.39 -19.20 13.68
N ILE A 160 7.55 -19.26 12.99
CA ILE A 160 8.80 -18.66 13.48
C ILE A 160 8.65 -17.15 13.60
N LEU A 161 8.09 -16.48 12.59
CA LEU A 161 7.84 -15.04 12.63
C LEU A 161 6.88 -14.66 13.75
N ALA A 162 5.81 -15.43 13.95
CA ALA A 162 4.87 -15.23 15.06
C ALA A 162 5.57 -15.42 16.41
N LEU A 163 6.34 -16.50 16.57
CA LEU A 163 7.09 -16.76 17.79
C LEU A 163 8.09 -15.64 18.11
N LEU A 164 8.86 -15.20 17.13
CA LEU A 164 9.77 -14.06 17.27
C LEU A 164 9.00 -12.79 17.63
N PHE A 165 7.86 -12.56 16.99
CA PHE A 165 7.02 -11.41 17.29
C PHE A 165 6.51 -11.44 18.73
N PHE A 166 5.91 -12.55 19.18
CA PHE A 166 5.39 -12.68 20.55
C PHE A 166 6.47 -12.53 21.63
N ASN A 167 7.71 -12.93 21.33
CA ASN A 167 8.84 -12.72 22.25
C ASN A 167 9.42 -11.30 22.23
N LEU A 168 9.24 -10.57 21.11
CA LEU A 168 9.84 -9.25 20.90
C LEU A 168 8.82 -8.11 21.00
N ALA A 169 7.51 -8.41 21.03
CA ALA A 169 6.47 -7.40 21.10
C ALA A 169 6.51 -6.70 22.46
N PRO A 170 6.56 -5.36 22.50
CA PRO A 170 6.49 -4.61 23.74
C PRO A 170 5.19 -4.89 24.50
N ALA A 171 5.24 -4.88 25.84
CA ALA A 171 4.04 -5.05 26.67
C ALA A 171 2.92 -4.04 26.31
N GLU A 172 3.28 -2.83 25.90
CA GLU A 172 2.35 -1.82 25.40
C GLU A 172 1.55 -2.27 24.17
N TRP A 173 2.12 -3.16 23.34
CA TRP A 173 1.42 -3.70 22.18
C TRP A 173 0.29 -4.65 22.61
N PHE A 174 0.55 -5.52 23.59
CA PHE A 174 -0.46 -6.41 24.18
C PHE A 174 -1.54 -5.61 24.91
N ASN A 175 -1.15 -4.57 25.64
CA ASN A 175 -2.11 -3.67 26.29
C ASN A 175 -3.01 -2.95 25.28
N ARG A 176 -2.48 -2.57 24.09
CA ARG A 176 -3.29 -1.98 23.00
C ARG A 176 -4.21 -2.99 22.32
N LEU A 177 -3.87 -4.27 22.33
CA LEU A 177 -4.75 -5.34 21.82
C LEU A 177 -5.91 -5.62 22.79
N SER A 178 -5.65 -5.64 24.09
CA SER A 178 -6.70 -5.84 25.10
C SER A 178 -7.74 -4.70 25.09
N THR A 179 -7.34 -3.47 24.74
CA THR A 179 -8.28 -2.33 24.56
C THR A 179 -9.14 -2.41 23.29
N ILE A 180 -8.97 -3.44 22.44
CA ILE A 180 -9.89 -3.67 21.30
C ILE A 180 -11.28 -4.12 21.80
N GLU A 181 -11.36 -4.79 22.94
CA GLU A 181 -12.63 -5.19 23.56
C GLU A 181 -13.44 -3.96 23.99
N ASP A 182 -12.75 -2.84 24.31
CA ASP A 182 -13.36 -1.54 24.67
C ASP A 182 -13.17 -0.50 23.56
N ALA A 183 -13.41 -0.89 22.29
CA ALA A 183 -13.19 -0.02 21.13
C ALA A 183 -13.94 1.32 21.19
N GLY A 184 -15.04 1.39 21.96
CA GLY A 184 -15.80 2.62 22.25
C GLY A 184 -15.07 3.59 23.19
N GLU A 185 -14.12 3.10 24.01
CA GLU A 185 -13.35 3.89 24.98
C GLU A 185 -11.93 4.24 24.43
N ASP A 186 -11.48 3.58 23.33
CA ASP A 186 -10.22 3.93 22.66
C ASP A 186 -10.34 5.30 21.97
N ALA A 187 -9.90 6.33 22.65
CA ALA A 187 -9.89 7.72 22.16
C ALA A 187 -9.16 7.85 20.80
N SER A 188 -8.21 6.97 20.51
CA SER A 188 -7.49 6.94 19.22
C SER A 188 -8.38 6.37 18.10
N PHE A 189 -9.13 5.30 18.37
CA PHE A 189 -10.05 4.71 17.39
C PHE A 189 -11.26 5.62 17.16
N MET A 190 -11.88 6.12 18.23
CA MET A 190 -13.01 7.04 18.15
C MET A 190 -12.63 8.33 17.41
N GLY A 191 -11.43 8.86 17.63
CA GLY A 191 -10.92 10.01 16.88
C GLY A 191 -10.84 9.77 15.37
N ARG A 192 -10.53 8.54 14.92
CA ARG A 192 -10.56 8.16 13.49
C ARG A 192 -11.98 8.09 12.95
N VAL A 193 -12.88 7.45 13.67
CA VAL A 193 -14.29 7.34 13.25
C VAL A 193 -14.92 8.73 13.11
N ILE A 194 -14.62 9.65 14.02
CA ILE A 194 -15.05 11.05 13.91
C ILE A 194 -14.42 11.73 12.69
N ALA A 195 -13.12 11.53 12.43
CA ALA A 195 -12.48 12.07 11.23
C ALA A 195 -13.10 11.49 9.93
N TRP A 196 -13.50 10.22 9.91
CA TRP A 196 -14.23 9.61 8.79
C TRP A 196 -15.62 10.23 8.61
N LYS A 197 -16.33 10.51 9.72
CA LYS A 197 -17.59 11.24 9.69
C LYS A 197 -17.41 12.63 9.05
N VAL A 198 -16.40 13.38 9.48
CA VAL A 198 -16.08 14.72 8.95
C VAL A 198 -15.67 14.64 7.47
N SER A 199 -14.79 13.71 7.08
CA SER A 199 -14.43 13.49 5.68
C SER A 199 -15.64 13.18 4.80
N SER A 200 -16.55 12.34 5.28
CA SER A 200 -17.78 12.01 4.55
C SER A 200 -18.77 13.18 4.47
N ALA A 201 -18.83 14.04 5.49
CA ALA A 201 -19.63 15.25 5.47
C ALA A 201 -19.11 16.27 4.44
N MET A 202 -17.77 16.41 4.33
CA MET A 202 -17.13 17.23 3.28
C MET A 202 -17.51 16.72 1.88
N ALA A 203 -17.41 15.40 1.66
CA ALA A 203 -17.78 14.79 0.38
C ALA A 203 -19.26 14.94 0.05
N LEU A 204 -20.17 14.89 1.04
CA LEU A 204 -21.59 15.15 0.81
C LEU A 204 -21.89 16.61 0.46
N SER A 205 -21.14 17.54 1.06
CA SER A 205 -21.25 18.97 0.77
C SER A 205 -20.69 19.34 -0.61
N ASN A 206 -19.59 18.69 -1.03
CA ASN A 206 -18.95 18.89 -2.32
C ASN A 206 -18.59 17.54 -2.98
N PRO A 207 -19.57 16.86 -3.62
CA PRO A 207 -19.44 15.49 -4.09
C PRO A 207 -18.38 15.29 -5.19
N ILE A 208 -18.08 16.34 -5.96
CA ILE A 208 -17.16 16.27 -7.11
C ILE A 208 -15.72 16.55 -6.70
N PHE A 209 -15.51 17.55 -5.85
CA PHE A 209 -14.17 18.07 -5.55
C PHE A 209 -13.72 17.88 -4.11
N GLY A 210 -14.63 17.57 -3.18
CA GLY A 210 -14.31 17.43 -1.76
C GLY A 210 -13.88 18.74 -1.12
N GLY A 211 -13.06 18.65 -0.07
CA GLY A 211 -12.54 19.80 0.70
C GLY A 211 -11.11 20.20 0.33
N GLY A 212 -10.43 19.44 -0.55
CA GLY A 212 -9.01 19.65 -0.89
C GLY A 212 -8.04 18.80 -0.06
N PHE A 213 -6.77 18.79 -0.45
CA PHE A 213 -5.76 17.94 0.17
C PHE A 213 -5.69 18.12 1.68
N HIS A 214 -5.82 17.01 2.41
CA HIS A 214 -5.78 16.96 3.87
C HIS A 214 -6.75 17.93 4.56
N ALA A 215 -7.85 18.27 3.92
CA ALA A 215 -8.83 19.24 4.42
C ALA A 215 -9.34 18.90 5.82
N VAL A 216 -9.51 17.61 6.14
CA VAL A 216 -9.91 17.14 7.47
C VAL A 216 -8.93 17.53 8.58
N GLN A 217 -7.67 17.86 8.25
CA GLN A 217 -6.63 18.27 9.20
C GLN A 217 -6.54 19.82 9.36
N VAL A 218 -7.29 20.57 8.55
CA VAL A 218 -7.33 22.04 8.62
C VAL A 218 -8.40 22.44 9.62
N GLN A 219 -8.01 23.06 10.74
CA GLN A 219 -8.93 23.37 11.85
C GLN A 219 -10.16 24.17 11.41
N GLY A 220 -10.00 25.19 10.57
CA GLY A 220 -11.12 26.00 10.09
C GLY A 220 -12.12 25.21 9.22
N ILE A 221 -11.63 24.22 8.45
CA ILE A 221 -12.49 23.33 7.65
C ILE A 221 -13.15 22.27 8.56
N TRP A 222 -12.36 21.68 9.48
CA TRP A 222 -12.86 20.74 10.48
C TRP A 222 -14.05 21.32 11.26
N ASP A 223 -13.93 22.55 11.74
CA ASP A 223 -14.96 23.22 12.56
C ASP A 223 -16.28 23.44 11.79
N GLN A 224 -16.22 23.61 10.46
CA GLN A 224 -17.39 23.73 9.61
C GLN A 224 -18.18 22.41 9.50
N PHE A 225 -17.50 21.25 9.55
CA PHE A 225 -18.10 19.96 9.26
C PHE A 225 -18.23 19.04 10.47
N LYS A 226 -17.56 19.33 11.62
CA LYS A 226 -17.55 18.44 12.79
C LYS A 226 -18.94 18.14 13.37
N ALA A 227 -19.89 19.05 13.24
CA ALA A 227 -21.27 18.87 13.68
C ALA A 227 -22.15 18.14 12.64
N ALA A 228 -21.74 18.11 11.37
CA ALA A 228 -22.52 17.50 10.30
C ALA A 228 -22.56 15.97 10.45
N PRO A 229 -23.71 15.30 10.16
CA PRO A 229 -23.86 13.86 10.36
C PRO A 229 -22.98 13.02 9.42
N GLY A 230 -22.67 13.50 8.21
CA GLY A 230 -21.93 12.73 7.21
C GLY A 230 -22.63 11.40 6.86
N LEU A 231 -21.90 10.47 6.24
CA LEU A 231 -22.36 9.10 5.98
C LEU A 231 -22.47 8.26 7.26
N LEU A 232 -21.77 8.67 8.33
CA LEU A 232 -21.73 7.96 9.61
C LEU A 232 -22.67 8.58 10.67
N GLY A 233 -23.62 9.41 10.25
CA GLY A 233 -24.59 10.07 11.14
C GLY A 233 -25.43 9.09 11.98
N PHE A 234 -25.66 7.88 11.47
CA PHE A 234 -26.38 6.82 12.18
C PHE A 234 -25.68 6.32 13.46
N LEU A 235 -24.37 6.60 13.61
CA LEU A 235 -23.60 6.22 14.80
C LEU A 235 -23.83 7.18 15.98
N ASN A 236 -24.54 8.30 15.80
CA ASN A 236 -24.80 9.31 16.83
C ASN A 236 -23.53 9.75 17.60
N LEU A 237 -22.43 9.93 16.88
CA LEU A 237 -21.14 10.31 17.45
C LEU A 237 -21.21 11.73 18.06
N PRO A 238 -20.55 11.94 19.21
CA PRO A 238 -20.49 13.27 19.82
C PRO A 238 -19.80 14.29 18.91
N ILE A 239 -20.15 15.56 19.06
CA ILE A 239 -19.41 16.65 18.43
C ILE A 239 -18.06 16.74 19.12
N PRO A 240 -16.93 16.63 18.37
CA PRO A 240 -15.62 16.61 18.99
C PRO A 240 -15.23 17.98 19.52
N GLU A 241 -14.71 18.02 20.75
CA GLU A 241 -14.09 19.19 21.37
C GLU A 241 -12.58 19.29 21.04
N PHE A 242 -11.99 18.19 20.55
CA PHE A 242 -10.58 18.15 20.20
C PHE A 242 -10.31 18.75 18.80
N SER A 243 -9.04 19.12 18.57
CA SER A 243 -8.56 19.68 17.31
C SER A 243 -8.66 18.70 16.13
N ALA A 244 -8.61 19.25 14.92
CA ALA A 244 -8.62 18.53 13.65
C ALA A 244 -7.59 17.38 13.64
N LYS A 245 -8.02 16.22 13.11
CA LYS A 245 -7.21 15.00 13.03
C LYS A 245 -7.19 14.45 11.61
N ALA A 246 -6.12 13.73 11.28
CA ALA A 246 -6.05 12.99 10.01
C ALA A 246 -7.14 11.90 9.93
N ALA A 247 -7.60 11.59 8.72
CA ALA A 247 -8.58 10.53 8.48
C ALA A 247 -8.04 9.14 8.85
N HIS A 248 -6.72 8.94 8.81
CA HIS A 248 -6.08 7.64 9.01
C HIS A 248 -6.75 6.51 8.23
N SER A 249 -7.13 6.79 6.99
CA SER A 249 -7.67 5.84 6.02
C SER A 249 -7.54 6.42 4.63
N ILE A 250 -6.87 5.72 3.71
CA ILE A 250 -6.73 6.15 2.31
C ILE A 250 -8.09 6.38 1.63
N TYR A 251 -9.12 5.66 2.06
CA TYR A 251 -10.46 5.76 1.47
C TYR A 251 -11.17 7.05 1.92
N PHE A 252 -11.19 7.30 3.22
CA PHE A 252 -11.82 8.51 3.78
C PHE A 252 -10.98 9.77 3.52
N GLU A 253 -9.66 9.62 3.40
CA GLU A 253 -8.78 10.70 2.97
C GLU A 253 -9.14 11.16 1.55
N VAL A 254 -9.14 10.25 0.55
CA VAL A 254 -9.51 10.60 -0.82
C VAL A 254 -10.95 11.09 -0.92
N MET A 255 -11.87 10.47 -0.17
CA MET A 255 -13.29 10.87 -0.17
C MET A 255 -13.45 12.29 0.36
N GLY A 256 -12.83 12.63 1.49
CA GLY A 256 -12.90 13.97 2.07
C GLY A 256 -12.19 15.02 1.21
N ASP A 257 -11.03 14.68 0.68
CA ASP A 257 -10.18 15.60 -0.06
C ASP A 257 -10.66 15.85 -1.50
N MET A 258 -11.15 14.80 -2.20
CA MET A 258 -11.47 14.84 -3.63
C MET A 258 -12.93 14.41 -3.95
N GLY A 259 -13.78 14.29 -2.94
CA GLY A 259 -15.17 13.91 -3.10
C GLY A 259 -15.35 12.45 -3.57
N PHE A 260 -16.59 12.11 -3.93
CA PHE A 260 -16.92 10.77 -4.43
C PHE A 260 -16.33 10.46 -5.79
N VAL A 261 -16.15 11.48 -6.64
CA VAL A 261 -15.52 11.31 -7.97
C VAL A 261 -14.05 10.95 -7.80
N GLY A 262 -13.32 11.62 -6.91
CA GLY A 262 -11.94 11.27 -6.60
C GLY A 262 -11.82 9.86 -6.02
N LEU A 263 -12.68 9.49 -5.09
CA LEU A 263 -12.71 8.13 -4.54
C LEU A 263 -12.99 7.09 -5.62
N LEU A 264 -13.96 7.33 -6.52
CA LEU A 264 -14.27 6.42 -7.63
C LEU A 264 -13.08 6.21 -8.55
N ILE A 265 -12.38 7.29 -8.93
CA ILE A 265 -11.16 7.22 -9.77
C ILE A 265 -10.07 6.43 -9.03
N PHE A 266 -9.81 6.76 -7.76
CA PHE A 266 -8.81 6.07 -6.96
C PHE A 266 -9.08 4.55 -6.86
N MET A 267 -10.32 4.18 -6.52
CA MET A 267 -10.72 2.77 -6.45
C MET A 267 -10.66 2.08 -7.81
N THR A 268 -11.05 2.76 -8.89
CA THR A 268 -10.98 2.21 -10.25
C THR A 268 -9.54 1.90 -10.64
N ILE A 269 -8.57 2.78 -10.32
CA ILE A 269 -7.15 2.57 -10.60
C ILE A 269 -6.65 1.30 -9.87
N LEU A 270 -6.93 1.17 -8.57
CA LEU A 270 -6.50 0.02 -7.78
C LEU A 270 -7.16 -1.28 -8.26
N LEU A 271 -8.49 -1.28 -8.46
CA LEU A 271 -9.23 -2.46 -8.92
C LEU A 271 -8.85 -2.87 -10.34
N HIS A 272 -8.55 -1.90 -11.22
CA HIS A 272 -8.06 -2.20 -12.56
C HIS A 272 -6.71 -2.93 -12.51
N ALA A 273 -5.78 -2.48 -11.68
CA ALA A 273 -4.50 -3.16 -11.49
C ALA A 273 -4.68 -4.59 -10.94
N LEU A 274 -5.60 -4.80 -9.99
CA LEU A 274 -5.93 -6.15 -9.51
C LEU A 274 -6.49 -7.03 -10.64
N ARG A 275 -7.37 -6.48 -11.49
CA ARG A 275 -7.93 -7.18 -12.66
C ARG A 275 -6.83 -7.55 -13.67
N SER A 276 -5.84 -6.71 -13.88
CA SER A 276 -4.74 -6.94 -14.83
C SER A 276 -3.96 -8.21 -14.51
N ARG A 277 -3.78 -8.57 -13.24
CA ARG A 277 -3.21 -9.85 -12.85
C ARG A 277 -3.98 -11.05 -13.42
N PHE A 278 -5.31 -11.03 -13.37
CA PHE A 278 -6.12 -12.14 -13.90
C PHE A 278 -6.04 -12.22 -15.41
N VAL A 279 -6.02 -11.07 -16.11
CA VAL A 279 -5.83 -10.99 -17.56
C VAL A 279 -4.48 -11.57 -17.95
N ILE A 280 -3.39 -11.15 -17.32
CA ILE A 280 -2.04 -11.65 -17.54
C ILE A 280 -2.00 -13.17 -17.36
N LYS A 281 -2.52 -13.69 -16.25
CA LYS A 281 -2.49 -15.16 -15.99
C LYS A 281 -3.29 -15.95 -17.02
N ARG A 282 -4.44 -15.43 -17.45
CA ARG A 282 -5.25 -16.06 -18.51
C ARG A 282 -4.50 -16.12 -19.84
N GLN A 283 -3.84 -15.04 -20.21
CA GLN A 283 -3.07 -14.96 -21.46
C GLN A 283 -1.84 -15.87 -21.43
N LEU A 284 -1.17 -15.96 -20.29
CA LEU A 284 0.01 -16.80 -20.13
C LEU A 284 -0.31 -18.28 -19.90
N HIS A 285 -1.58 -18.68 -19.86
CA HIS A 285 -1.95 -20.07 -19.62
C HIS A 285 -1.45 -21.00 -20.72
N SER A 286 -1.47 -20.53 -21.98
CA SER A 286 -0.98 -21.24 -23.16
C SER A 286 0.49 -20.97 -23.49
N MET A 287 1.14 -20.05 -22.76
CA MET A 287 2.54 -19.69 -22.98
C MET A 287 3.46 -20.62 -22.16
N GLY A 288 4.61 -20.96 -22.70
CA GLY A 288 5.54 -21.91 -22.08
C GLY A 288 6.20 -21.41 -20.78
N PRO A 289 7.06 -22.27 -20.16
CA PRO A 289 7.69 -22.00 -18.86
C PRO A 289 8.55 -20.72 -18.80
N GLN A 290 9.00 -20.20 -19.95
CA GLN A 290 9.76 -18.96 -20.06
C GLN A 290 8.99 -17.73 -19.55
N TRP A 291 7.67 -17.83 -19.37
CA TRP A 291 6.79 -16.76 -18.87
C TRP A 291 6.43 -16.89 -17.38
N LEU A 292 6.98 -17.87 -16.66
CA LEU A 292 6.71 -18.04 -15.23
C LEU A 292 7.07 -16.80 -14.43
N TRP A 293 8.15 -16.10 -14.79
CA TRP A 293 8.55 -14.85 -14.14
C TRP A 293 7.46 -13.76 -14.21
N ALA A 294 6.74 -13.66 -15.33
CA ALA A 294 5.69 -12.67 -15.52
C ALA A 294 4.44 -13.02 -14.67
N ARG A 295 4.13 -14.31 -14.52
CA ARG A 295 3.06 -14.79 -13.63
C ARG A 295 3.39 -14.51 -12.17
N ASP A 296 4.64 -14.80 -11.76
CA ASP A 296 5.12 -14.55 -10.40
C ASP A 296 5.15 -13.04 -10.11
N MET A 297 5.61 -12.22 -11.06
CA MET A 297 5.62 -10.76 -10.94
C MET A 297 4.19 -10.22 -10.78
N ALA A 298 3.25 -10.65 -11.61
CA ALA A 298 1.86 -10.23 -11.52
C ALA A 298 1.21 -10.62 -10.18
N ASP A 299 1.50 -11.82 -9.66
CA ASP A 299 1.02 -12.27 -8.35
C ASP A 299 1.59 -11.40 -7.22
N MET A 300 2.88 -11.06 -7.24
CA MET A 300 3.52 -10.28 -6.18
C MET A 300 3.19 -8.79 -6.25
N LEU A 301 3.06 -8.22 -7.45
CA LEU A 301 2.55 -6.84 -7.61
C LEU A 301 1.12 -6.72 -7.07
N MET A 302 0.23 -7.66 -7.45
CA MET A 302 -1.13 -7.69 -6.91
C MET A 302 -1.13 -7.79 -5.39
N LEU A 303 -0.32 -8.70 -4.82
CA LEU A 303 -0.25 -8.88 -3.37
C LEU A 303 0.24 -7.61 -2.66
N GLY A 304 1.20 -6.89 -3.24
CA GLY A 304 1.65 -5.58 -2.74
C GLY A 304 0.53 -4.54 -2.74
N ILE A 305 -0.26 -4.47 -3.83
CA ILE A 305 -1.42 -3.58 -3.92
C ILE A 305 -2.47 -3.94 -2.86
N VAL A 306 -2.79 -5.23 -2.68
CA VAL A 306 -3.76 -5.69 -1.67
C VAL A 306 -3.26 -5.40 -0.26
N ALA A 307 -1.97 -5.61 0.02
CA ALA A 307 -1.37 -5.27 1.31
C ALA A 307 -1.45 -3.76 1.60
N TYR A 308 -1.17 -2.91 0.59
CA TYR A 308 -1.35 -1.47 0.70
C TYR A 308 -2.81 -1.09 0.95
N MET A 309 -3.77 -1.69 0.24
CA MET A 309 -5.20 -1.44 0.43
C MET A 309 -5.67 -1.82 1.85
N ALA A 310 -5.19 -2.95 2.36
CA ALA A 310 -5.53 -3.42 3.69
C ALA A 310 -4.91 -2.55 4.80
N GLY A 311 -3.62 -2.26 4.73
CA GLY A 311 -2.93 -1.38 5.68
C GLY A 311 -3.41 0.07 5.57
N GLY A 312 -3.66 0.53 4.37
CA GLY A 312 -4.16 1.86 4.04
C GLY A 312 -5.55 2.16 4.58
N ALA A 313 -6.34 1.11 4.91
CA ALA A 313 -7.62 1.31 5.59
C ALA A 313 -7.47 2.00 6.97
N ALA A 314 -6.27 1.92 7.57
CA ALA A 314 -5.97 2.47 8.89
C ALA A 314 -4.88 3.56 8.88
N VAL A 315 -4.55 4.15 7.71
CA VAL A 315 -3.50 5.17 7.57
C VAL A 315 -3.82 6.17 6.45
N SER A 316 -3.44 7.44 6.63
CA SER A 316 -3.56 8.50 5.61
C SER A 316 -2.34 8.47 4.69
N LEU A 317 -2.37 7.63 3.67
CA LEU A 317 -1.26 7.41 2.73
C LEU A 317 -1.75 7.34 1.27
N ALA A 318 -2.86 7.99 0.94
CA ALA A 318 -3.47 7.91 -0.38
C ALA A 318 -2.60 8.52 -1.48
N TYR A 319 -1.81 9.53 -1.16
CA TYR A 319 -0.96 10.26 -2.13
C TYR A 319 0.48 9.75 -2.21
N PHE A 320 0.72 8.55 -1.68
CA PHE A 320 2.02 7.90 -1.72
C PHE A 320 2.35 7.44 -3.14
N GLU A 321 3.38 8.03 -3.73
CA GLU A 321 3.70 7.89 -5.16
C GLU A 321 3.96 6.44 -5.57
N VAL A 322 4.54 5.64 -4.68
CA VAL A 322 5.00 4.29 -5.00
C VAL A 322 3.84 3.34 -5.31
N ILE A 323 2.63 3.54 -4.73
CA ILE A 323 1.48 2.71 -5.10
C ILE A 323 1.12 2.91 -6.58
N TYR A 324 1.16 4.16 -7.06
CA TYR A 324 0.86 4.46 -8.47
C TYR A 324 1.94 3.91 -9.40
N MET A 325 3.21 3.92 -8.97
CA MET A 325 4.31 3.29 -9.71
C MET A 325 4.14 1.77 -9.80
N VAL A 326 3.71 1.12 -8.71
CA VAL A 326 3.45 -0.34 -8.70
C VAL A 326 2.25 -0.69 -9.59
N VAL A 327 1.20 0.12 -9.56
CA VAL A 327 0.05 -0.01 -10.46
C VAL A 327 0.50 0.14 -11.93
N MET A 328 1.30 1.16 -12.22
CA MET A 328 1.83 1.38 -13.58
C MET A 328 2.73 0.23 -14.03
N LEU A 329 3.57 -0.32 -13.14
CA LEU A 329 4.40 -1.47 -13.44
C LEU A 329 3.55 -2.71 -13.78
N MET A 330 2.40 -2.91 -13.12
CA MET A 330 1.44 -3.97 -13.47
C MET A 330 0.91 -3.79 -14.89
N GLU A 331 0.59 -2.56 -15.29
CA GLU A 331 0.11 -2.27 -16.65
C GLU A 331 1.23 -2.41 -17.70
N MET A 332 2.47 -2.04 -17.38
CA MET A 332 3.61 -2.29 -18.25
C MET A 332 3.83 -3.80 -18.46
N LEU A 333 3.72 -4.60 -17.42
CA LEU A 333 3.78 -6.05 -17.49
C LEU A 333 2.66 -6.60 -18.38
N ARG A 334 1.43 -6.11 -18.22
CA ARG A 334 0.29 -6.49 -19.05
C ARG A 334 0.53 -6.18 -20.52
N LEU A 335 0.94 -4.95 -20.85
CA LEU A 335 1.25 -4.54 -22.23
C LEU A 335 2.39 -5.39 -22.84
N HIS A 336 3.39 -5.75 -22.05
CA HIS A 336 4.47 -6.62 -22.50
C HIS A 336 3.97 -8.02 -22.85
N VAL A 337 3.09 -8.59 -22.02
CA VAL A 337 2.46 -9.89 -22.26
C VAL A 337 1.51 -9.84 -23.47
N ASP A 338 0.69 -8.80 -23.60
CA ASP A 338 -0.21 -8.59 -24.73
C ASP A 338 0.56 -8.62 -26.06
N ARG A 339 1.67 -7.87 -26.15
CA ARG A 339 2.53 -7.85 -27.34
C ARG A 339 3.11 -9.22 -27.67
N ALA A 340 3.55 -9.96 -26.66
CA ALA A 340 4.11 -11.29 -26.87
C ALA A 340 3.07 -12.31 -27.33
N VAL A 341 1.84 -12.23 -26.81
CA VAL A 341 0.74 -13.11 -27.24
C VAL A 341 0.33 -12.82 -28.68
N VAL A 342 0.25 -11.55 -29.07
CA VAL A 342 -0.04 -11.15 -30.45
C VAL A 342 1.04 -11.66 -31.41
N ALA A 343 2.31 -11.49 -31.07
CA ALA A 343 3.44 -11.99 -31.88
C ALA A 343 3.42 -13.53 -32.02
N ALA A 344 3.14 -14.27 -30.95
CA ALA A 344 3.04 -15.72 -30.99
C ALA A 344 1.90 -16.21 -31.91
N ARG A 345 0.74 -15.54 -31.88
CA ARG A 345 -0.38 -15.86 -32.74
C ARG A 345 -0.08 -15.58 -34.23
N ALA A 346 0.61 -14.48 -34.54
CA ALA A 346 1.01 -14.15 -35.90
C ALA A 346 1.96 -15.20 -36.51
N VAL A 347 2.89 -15.73 -35.71
CA VAL A 347 3.79 -16.82 -36.16
C VAL A 347 3.01 -18.11 -36.41
N SER A 348 2.06 -18.48 -35.56
CA SER A 348 1.25 -19.69 -35.74
C SER A 348 0.31 -19.62 -36.96
N SER A 349 -0.20 -18.44 -37.31
CA SER A 349 -1.06 -18.24 -38.49
C SER A 349 -0.27 -18.33 -39.81
N ASN A 350 0.99 -17.88 -39.80
CA ASN A 350 1.85 -17.93 -41.02
C ASN A 350 2.54 -19.30 -41.21
N GLY A 351 2.69 -20.11 -40.15
CA GLY A 351 3.28 -21.44 -40.26
C GLY A 351 2.31 -22.59 -40.59
N GLY A 352 1.00 -22.34 -40.62
CA GLY A 352 -0.02 -23.32 -40.97
C GLY A 352 -0.42 -23.38 -42.45
N GLY A 353 0.27 -22.65 -43.30
CA GLY A 353 -0.01 -22.54 -44.74
C GLY A 353 1.08 -23.15 -45.66
N ALA A 354 1.95 -24.03 -45.16
CA ALA A 354 2.99 -24.71 -45.96
C ALA A 354 2.74 -26.22 -46.02
#